data_dead208c13030466e0daf558feeca616
#
_entry.id   dead208c13030466e0daf558feeca616
#
_cell.length_a   1.000
_cell.length_b   1.000
_cell.length_c   1.000
_cell.angle_alpha   90.00
_cell.angle_beta   90.00
_cell.angle_gamma   90.00
#
_symmetry.space_group_name_H-M   'P 1'
#
loop_
_entity.id
_entity.type
_entity.pdbx_description
1 polymer ?
#
loop_
_entity_poly.entity_id
_entity_poly.type
_entity_poly.pdbx_seq_one_letter_code
_entity_poly.pdbx_strand_id
1 'polypeptide(L)'
;MKKRDKFYITILFILPILFVLCVSTYSIYGSKLDWLSQHVSLADYFRQNFYATHQIIPDTFAHLQGQTNAFSFSYYGLLRPDVLVSYLFPNIPTRFFIIGYATLLWASTGGLCYCWLRNKGYKDSIRFFSSICCICANCFFQSHQQIMFVEILPFLFLSFILIDKNKRQWISLCICMALFHNYFYTPGMILILLLYDYDQNHTIKDILIPILIGMGMATNGIFDFKQS
;
A
#
# COMPACT_ATOMS: atom_id res chain seq x y z
N MET A 1 1.03 21.09 15.43
CA MET A 1 0.79 21.34 13.99
C MET A 1 0.09 22.70 13.85
N LYS A 2 0.64 23.63 13.03
CA LYS A 2 0.05 24.96 12.81
C LYS A 2 -1.27 24.84 12.01
N LYS A 3 -2.16 25.83 12.12
CA LYS A 3 -3.44 25.86 11.38
C LYS A 3 -3.22 25.70 9.85
N ARG A 4 -2.16 26.35 9.34
CA ARG A 4 -1.76 26.28 7.93
C ARG A 4 -1.32 24.84 7.49
N ASP A 5 -0.59 24.13 8.35
CA ASP A 5 -0.19 22.75 8.05
C ASP A 5 -1.42 21.85 7.87
N LYS A 6 -2.43 22.00 8.76
CA LYS A 6 -3.68 21.23 8.64
C LYS A 6 -4.37 21.52 7.31
N PHE A 7 -4.45 22.78 6.92
CA PHE A 7 -5.06 23.20 5.66
C PHE A 7 -4.36 22.57 4.44
N TYR A 8 -3.03 22.63 4.37
CA TYR A 8 -2.28 22.02 3.26
C TYR A 8 -2.44 20.49 3.21
N ILE A 9 -2.37 19.82 4.35
CA ILE A 9 -2.59 18.37 4.39
C ILE A 9 -4.01 18.01 3.95
N THR A 10 -5.02 18.79 4.34
CA THR A 10 -6.40 18.56 3.90
C THR A 10 -6.53 18.71 2.38
N ILE A 11 -5.91 19.73 1.78
CA ILE A 11 -5.90 19.88 0.30
C ILE A 11 -5.24 18.67 -0.36
N LEU A 12 -4.04 18.28 0.11
CA LEU A 12 -3.29 17.15 -0.44
C LEU A 12 -4.07 15.83 -0.33
N PHE A 13 -4.87 15.68 0.71
CA PHE A 13 -5.73 14.51 0.90
C PHE A 13 -6.97 14.53 0.00
N ILE A 14 -7.58 15.68 -0.20
CA ILE A 14 -8.81 15.81 -1.00
C ILE A 14 -8.53 15.73 -2.51
N LEU A 15 -7.40 16.23 -2.99
CA LEU A 15 -7.08 16.29 -4.42
C LEU A 15 -7.19 14.92 -5.14
N PRO A 16 -6.56 13.83 -4.66
CA PRO A 16 -6.69 12.51 -5.29
C PRO A 16 -8.13 11.99 -5.26
N ILE A 17 -8.87 12.25 -4.19
CA ILE A 17 -10.28 11.83 -4.07
C ILE A 17 -11.13 12.55 -5.13
N LEU A 18 -10.98 13.85 -5.26
CA LEU A 18 -11.70 14.62 -6.28
C LEU A 18 -11.33 14.15 -7.69
N PHE A 19 -10.04 13.89 -7.95
CA PHE A 19 -9.59 13.38 -9.23
C PHE A 19 -10.28 12.05 -9.58
N VAL A 20 -10.25 11.07 -8.66
CA VAL A 20 -10.89 9.76 -8.87
C VAL A 20 -12.39 9.90 -9.07
N LEU A 21 -13.06 10.76 -8.30
CA LEU A 21 -14.50 11.02 -8.47
C LEU A 21 -14.81 11.63 -9.83
N CYS A 22 -14.03 12.61 -10.29
CA CYS A 22 -14.19 13.22 -11.61
C CYS A 22 -13.99 12.19 -12.73
N VAL A 23 -12.95 11.37 -12.66
CA VAL A 23 -12.70 10.33 -13.68
C VAL A 23 -13.79 9.28 -13.66
N SER A 24 -14.26 8.88 -12.47
CA SER A 24 -15.30 7.86 -12.31
C SER A 24 -16.67 8.30 -12.83
N THR A 25 -16.89 9.60 -13.06
CA THR A 25 -18.11 10.11 -13.69
C THR A 25 -18.20 9.72 -15.17
N TYR A 26 -17.06 9.59 -15.84
CA TYR A 26 -16.99 9.31 -17.28
C TYR A 26 -16.66 7.85 -17.59
N SER A 27 -15.96 7.18 -16.69
CA SER A 27 -15.57 5.77 -16.83
C SER A 27 -15.28 5.15 -15.48
N ILE A 28 -15.25 3.82 -15.42
CA ILE A 28 -14.78 3.13 -14.20
C ILE A 28 -13.28 3.43 -14.05
N TYR A 29 -12.87 3.99 -12.90
CA TYR A 29 -11.47 4.14 -12.58
C TYR A 29 -10.81 2.77 -12.53
N GLY A 30 -9.82 2.56 -13.41
CA GLY A 30 -9.14 1.29 -13.60
C GLY A 30 -9.12 0.83 -15.05
N SER A 31 -8.06 0.14 -15.45
CA SER A 31 -7.95 -0.38 -16.83
C SER A 31 -8.72 -1.70 -16.97
N LYS A 32 -9.13 -2.00 -18.21
CA LYS A 32 -9.74 -3.30 -18.53
C LYS A 32 -8.73 -4.45 -18.55
N LEU A 33 -7.43 -4.14 -18.73
CA LEU A 33 -6.40 -5.17 -18.88
C LEU A 33 -6.09 -5.86 -17.54
N ASP A 34 -5.19 -5.29 -16.74
CA ASP A 34 -4.73 -5.99 -15.53
C ASP A 34 -5.68 -5.80 -14.34
N TRP A 35 -6.30 -4.64 -14.25
CA TRP A 35 -7.07 -4.29 -13.08
C TRP A 35 -8.43 -5.00 -13.01
N LEU A 36 -9.28 -4.83 -14.03
CA LEU A 36 -10.61 -5.47 -14.04
C LEU A 36 -10.52 -6.96 -14.31
N SER A 37 -9.61 -7.39 -15.23
CA SER A 37 -9.52 -8.79 -15.64
C SER A 37 -8.80 -9.68 -14.62
N GLN A 38 -7.88 -9.13 -13.82
CA GLN A 38 -7.09 -9.91 -12.88
C GLN A 38 -7.39 -9.53 -11.42
N HIS A 39 -7.06 -8.30 -11.00
CA HIS A 39 -7.15 -7.92 -9.59
C HIS A 39 -8.58 -7.96 -9.03
N VAL A 40 -9.54 -7.39 -9.76
CA VAL A 40 -10.94 -7.38 -9.31
C VAL A 40 -11.55 -8.79 -9.40
N SER A 41 -11.31 -9.49 -10.51
CA SER A 41 -11.84 -10.85 -10.72
C SER A 41 -11.31 -11.84 -9.70
N LEU A 42 -10.02 -11.76 -9.36
CA LEU A 42 -9.43 -12.61 -8.32
C LEU A 42 -9.91 -12.23 -6.93
N ALA A 43 -10.05 -10.94 -6.62
CA ALA A 43 -10.61 -10.51 -5.34
C ALA A 43 -12.07 -10.96 -5.17
N ASP A 44 -12.88 -10.91 -6.24
CA ASP A 44 -14.24 -11.49 -6.23
C ASP A 44 -14.21 -13.00 -6.04
N TYR A 45 -13.29 -13.72 -6.69
CA TYR A 45 -13.08 -15.15 -6.49
C TYR A 45 -12.69 -15.47 -5.04
N PHE A 46 -11.74 -14.75 -4.44
CA PHE A 46 -11.32 -14.95 -3.05
C PHE A 46 -12.50 -14.77 -2.09
N ARG A 47 -13.31 -13.73 -2.28
CA ARG A 47 -14.50 -13.47 -1.47
C ARG A 47 -15.56 -14.58 -1.64
N GLN A 48 -15.83 -15.03 -2.87
CA GLN A 48 -16.77 -16.13 -3.13
C GLN A 48 -16.28 -17.42 -2.49
N ASN A 49 -14.99 -17.74 -2.60
CA ASN A 49 -14.40 -18.90 -1.95
C ASN A 49 -14.55 -18.82 -0.43
N PHE A 50 -14.29 -17.65 0.17
CA PHE A 50 -14.48 -17.45 1.61
C PHE A 50 -15.91 -17.73 2.06
N TYR A 51 -16.92 -17.29 1.31
CA TYR A 51 -18.30 -17.58 1.66
C TYR A 51 -18.69 -19.05 1.48
N ALA A 52 -18.09 -19.73 0.52
CA ALA A 52 -18.37 -21.14 0.25
C ALA A 52 -17.66 -22.08 1.23
N THR A 53 -16.44 -21.78 1.63
CA THR A 53 -15.55 -22.70 2.37
C THR A 53 -15.19 -22.22 3.77
N HIS A 54 -15.43 -20.95 4.08
CA HIS A 54 -14.93 -20.24 5.27
C HIS A 54 -13.39 -20.17 5.38
N GLN A 55 -12.68 -20.46 4.28
CA GLN A 55 -11.23 -20.39 4.21
C GLN A 55 -10.78 -19.11 3.51
N ILE A 56 -9.79 -18.42 4.10
CA ILE A 56 -9.20 -17.20 3.51
C ILE A 56 -8.35 -17.57 2.29
N ILE A 57 -7.64 -18.70 2.35
CA ILE A 57 -6.78 -19.19 1.27
C ILE A 57 -7.55 -20.25 0.47
N PRO A 58 -7.79 -20.04 -0.83
CA PRO A 58 -8.46 -21.03 -1.65
C PRO A 58 -7.62 -22.30 -1.85
N ASP A 59 -8.22 -23.47 -1.61
CA ASP A 59 -7.56 -24.77 -1.83
C ASP A 59 -7.68 -25.27 -3.28
N THR A 60 -8.66 -24.76 -4.03
CA THR A 60 -9.14 -25.36 -5.29
C THR A 60 -8.42 -24.88 -6.55
N PHE A 61 -7.47 -23.95 -6.45
CA PHE A 61 -6.74 -23.51 -7.63
C PHE A 61 -5.49 -24.37 -7.83
N ALA A 62 -5.40 -25.01 -9.01
CA ALA A 62 -4.23 -25.79 -9.39
C ALA A 62 -2.96 -24.92 -9.31
N HIS A 63 -1.92 -25.47 -8.72
CA HIS A 63 -0.61 -24.86 -8.54
C HIS A 63 -0.09 -24.25 -9.84
N LEU A 64 -0.23 -22.95 -10.02
CA LEU A 64 0.44 -22.24 -11.10
C LEU A 64 1.96 -22.36 -10.87
N GLN A 65 2.64 -23.05 -11.78
CA GLN A 65 4.10 -23.20 -11.77
C GLN A 65 4.69 -23.90 -10.52
N GLY A 66 3.96 -24.77 -9.84
CA GLY A 66 4.47 -25.51 -8.67
C GLY A 66 4.55 -24.69 -7.38
N GLN A 67 4.01 -23.49 -7.35
CA GLN A 67 3.95 -22.64 -6.16
C GLN A 67 2.70 -22.93 -5.33
N THR A 68 2.73 -22.60 -4.04
CA THR A 68 1.55 -22.69 -3.19
C THR A 68 0.51 -21.64 -3.59
N ASN A 69 -0.78 -21.95 -3.42
CA ASN A 69 -1.87 -20.99 -3.70
C ASN A 69 -1.70 -19.69 -2.93
N ALA A 70 -1.28 -19.75 -1.66
CA ALA A 70 -1.02 -18.57 -0.84
C ALA A 70 0.04 -17.65 -1.48
N PHE A 71 1.14 -18.19 -1.97
CA PHE A 71 2.19 -17.41 -2.61
C PHE A 71 1.73 -16.82 -3.95
N SER A 72 1.10 -17.61 -4.80
CA SER A 72 0.60 -17.16 -6.11
C SER A 72 -0.46 -16.07 -5.97
N PHE A 73 -1.38 -16.21 -5.01
CA PHE A 73 -2.45 -15.24 -4.78
C PHE A 73 -2.02 -14.02 -3.98
N SER A 74 -0.94 -14.07 -3.21
CA SER A 74 -0.39 -12.89 -2.53
C SER A 74 0.03 -11.79 -3.51
N TYR A 75 0.49 -12.15 -4.71
CA TYR A 75 0.75 -11.20 -5.79
C TYR A 75 -0.51 -10.43 -6.18
N TYR A 76 -1.66 -11.09 -6.17
CA TYR A 76 -2.95 -10.48 -6.53
C TYR A 76 -3.70 -9.89 -5.33
N GLY A 77 -3.05 -9.80 -4.19
CA GLY A 77 -3.57 -9.12 -3.02
C GLY A 77 -4.52 -9.94 -2.16
N LEU A 78 -4.36 -11.26 -2.07
CA LEU A 78 -5.19 -12.13 -1.22
C LEU A 78 -5.32 -11.62 0.22
N LEU A 79 -4.22 -11.16 0.82
CA LEU A 79 -4.17 -10.66 2.21
C LEU A 79 -4.23 -9.13 2.32
N ARG A 80 -4.60 -8.45 1.25
CA ARG A 80 -4.76 -6.99 1.29
C ARG A 80 -5.92 -6.59 2.19
N PRO A 81 -5.78 -5.53 2.98
CA PRO A 81 -6.83 -5.08 3.91
C PRO A 81 -8.17 -4.79 3.23
N ASP A 82 -8.16 -4.21 2.04
CA ASP A 82 -9.37 -3.88 1.27
C ASP A 82 -10.12 -5.14 0.80
N VAL A 83 -9.39 -6.16 0.37
CA VAL A 83 -9.98 -7.45 -0.01
C VAL A 83 -10.57 -8.14 1.21
N LEU A 84 -9.84 -8.21 2.32
CA LEU A 84 -10.33 -8.82 3.56
C LEU A 84 -11.54 -8.07 4.14
N VAL A 85 -11.52 -6.74 4.13
CA VAL A 85 -12.67 -5.92 4.56
C VAL A 85 -13.88 -6.16 3.66
N SER A 86 -13.69 -6.40 2.37
CA SER A 86 -14.80 -6.68 1.44
C SER A 86 -15.60 -7.93 1.83
N TYR A 87 -15.00 -8.87 2.56
CA TYR A 87 -15.70 -10.10 3.04
C TYR A 87 -16.79 -9.79 4.06
N LEU A 88 -16.72 -8.65 4.76
CA LEU A 88 -17.73 -8.22 5.72
C LEU A 88 -18.98 -7.62 5.03
N PHE A 89 -18.91 -7.31 3.73
CA PHE A 89 -19.95 -6.59 3.01
C PHE A 89 -20.34 -7.30 1.70
N PRO A 90 -21.09 -8.40 1.75
CA PRO A 90 -21.39 -9.24 0.58
C PRO A 90 -22.11 -8.49 -0.55
N ASN A 91 -22.92 -7.49 -0.22
CA ASN A 91 -23.75 -6.75 -1.18
C ASN A 91 -23.01 -5.62 -1.90
N ILE A 92 -21.77 -5.29 -1.46
CA ILE A 92 -20.99 -4.23 -2.09
C ILE A 92 -19.96 -4.86 -3.04
N PRO A 93 -19.94 -4.49 -4.33
CA PRO A 93 -18.94 -5.00 -5.27
C PRO A 93 -17.49 -4.76 -4.81
N THR A 94 -16.63 -5.77 -4.90
CA THR A 94 -15.24 -5.75 -4.43
C THR A 94 -14.43 -4.60 -5.03
N ARG A 95 -14.71 -4.24 -6.28
CA ARG A 95 -14.06 -3.11 -6.99
C ARG A 95 -14.12 -1.79 -6.21
N PHE A 96 -15.20 -1.52 -5.46
CA PHE A 96 -15.33 -0.28 -4.70
C PHE A 96 -14.39 -0.24 -3.50
N PHE A 97 -14.16 -1.37 -2.84
CA PHE A 97 -13.17 -1.48 -1.77
C PHE A 97 -11.77 -1.23 -2.31
N ILE A 98 -11.41 -1.85 -3.44
CA ILE A 98 -10.09 -1.71 -4.06
C ILE A 98 -9.86 -0.26 -4.49
N ILE A 99 -10.81 0.36 -5.23
CA ILE A 99 -10.70 1.76 -5.67
C ILE A 99 -10.62 2.70 -4.45
N GLY A 100 -11.52 2.55 -3.49
CA GLY A 100 -11.55 3.39 -2.31
C GLY A 100 -10.27 3.31 -1.52
N TYR A 101 -9.75 2.12 -1.30
CA TYR A 101 -8.51 1.89 -0.58
C TYR A 101 -7.28 2.46 -1.32
N ALA A 102 -7.14 2.18 -2.62
CA ALA A 102 -6.07 2.75 -3.44
C ALA A 102 -6.10 4.30 -3.43
N THR A 103 -7.31 4.88 -3.50
CA THR A 103 -7.49 6.33 -3.40
C THR A 103 -7.06 6.87 -2.03
N LEU A 104 -7.39 6.17 -0.94
CA LEU A 104 -6.95 6.53 0.41
C LEU A 104 -5.42 6.45 0.57
N LEU A 105 -4.78 5.42 0.02
CA LEU A 105 -3.32 5.30 0.03
C LEU A 105 -2.67 6.44 -0.77
N TRP A 106 -3.21 6.77 -1.94
CA TRP A 106 -2.75 7.90 -2.75
C TRP A 106 -2.90 9.23 -1.98
N ALA A 107 -4.07 9.49 -1.42
CA ALA A 107 -4.33 10.68 -0.63
C ALA A 107 -3.40 10.78 0.60
N SER A 108 -3.16 9.64 1.27
CA SER A 108 -2.26 9.57 2.43
C SER A 108 -0.81 9.87 2.05
N THR A 109 -0.37 9.48 0.85
CA THR A 109 0.99 9.73 0.35
C THR A 109 1.33 11.22 0.36
N GLY A 110 0.44 12.08 -0.14
CA GLY A 110 0.66 13.53 -0.16
C GLY A 110 0.80 14.12 1.25
N GLY A 111 -0.07 13.72 2.16
CA GLY A 111 -0.02 14.15 3.55
C GLY A 111 1.24 13.69 4.29
N LEU A 112 1.65 12.43 4.09
CA LEU A 112 2.85 11.86 4.69
C LEU A 112 4.13 12.50 4.12
N CYS A 113 4.20 12.72 2.80
CA CYS A 113 5.29 13.46 2.17
C CYS A 113 5.43 14.86 2.78
N TYR A 114 4.33 15.60 2.92
CA TYR A 114 4.34 16.91 3.57
C TYR A 114 4.85 16.85 5.02
N CYS A 115 4.39 15.86 5.79
CA CYS A 115 4.81 15.66 7.18
C CYS A 115 6.29 15.34 7.29
N TRP A 116 6.81 14.50 6.39
CA TRP A 116 8.22 14.16 6.33
C TRP A 116 9.07 15.40 6.03
N LEU A 117 8.75 16.17 4.99
CA LEU A 117 9.45 17.40 4.63
C LEU A 117 9.38 18.46 5.75
N ARG A 118 8.28 18.49 6.51
CA ARG A 118 8.16 19.34 7.70
C ARG A 118 9.15 18.93 8.79
N ASN A 119 9.32 17.65 9.05
CA ASN A 119 10.29 17.15 10.02
C ASN A 119 11.72 17.51 9.63
N LYS A 120 12.02 17.58 8.33
CA LYS A 120 13.31 18.06 7.79
C LYS A 120 13.49 19.59 7.83
N GLY A 121 12.51 20.35 8.28
CA GLY A 121 12.63 21.80 8.44
C GLY A 121 12.47 22.64 7.17
N TYR A 122 12.01 22.05 6.06
CA TYR A 122 11.78 22.82 4.83
C TYR A 122 10.70 23.89 4.99
N LYS A 123 10.77 24.96 4.16
CA LYS A 123 9.76 26.03 4.13
C LYS A 123 8.40 25.49 3.68
N ASP A 124 7.32 26.11 4.16
CA ASP A 124 5.93 25.67 3.91
C ASP A 124 5.59 25.53 2.41
N SER A 125 6.05 26.49 1.58
CA SER A 125 5.84 26.45 0.13
C SER A 125 6.53 25.25 -0.51
N ILE A 126 7.79 24.98 -0.15
CA ILE A 126 8.55 23.85 -0.67
C ILE A 126 7.85 22.54 -0.29
N ARG A 127 7.44 22.39 0.99
CA ARG A 127 6.72 21.21 1.46
C ARG A 127 5.45 20.96 0.67
N PHE A 128 4.65 22.01 0.47
CA PHE A 128 3.38 21.89 -0.24
C PHE A 128 3.55 21.58 -1.71
N PHE A 129 4.39 22.31 -2.43
CA PHE A 129 4.63 22.09 -3.85
C PHE A 129 5.30 20.73 -4.13
N SER A 130 6.31 20.33 -3.34
CA SER A 130 6.93 19.01 -3.48
C SER A 130 5.93 17.88 -3.24
N SER A 131 5.02 18.04 -2.28
CA SER A 131 3.97 17.04 -2.04
C SER A 131 2.94 16.98 -3.16
N ILE A 132 2.59 18.12 -3.77
CA ILE A 132 1.75 18.15 -5.00
C ILE A 132 2.48 17.44 -6.14
N CYS A 133 3.74 17.78 -6.41
CA CYS A 133 4.52 17.11 -7.44
C CYS A 133 4.59 15.60 -7.20
N CYS A 134 4.73 15.16 -5.95
CA CYS A 134 4.73 13.76 -5.59
C CYS A 134 3.41 13.08 -5.97
N ILE A 135 2.26 13.60 -5.54
CA ILE A 135 0.94 12.98 -5.84
C ILE A 135 0.51 13.15 -7.30
N CYS A 136 1.07 14.11 -8.04
CA CYS A 136 0.86 14.30 -9.46
C CYS A 136 1.91 13.59 -10.33
N ALA A 137 2.82 12.81 -9.74
CA ALA A 137 3.80 12.05 -10.49
C ALA A 137 3.12 11.02 -11.41
N ASN A 138 3.74 10.75 -12.56
CA ASN A 138 3.15 9.88 -13.59
C ASN A 138 2.77 8.48 -13.08
N CYS A 139 3.51 7.96 -12.10
CA CYS A 139 3.20 6.67 -11.47
C CYS A 139 1.80 6.62 -10.85
N PHE A 140 1.28 7.73 -10.31
CA PHE A 140 -0.07 7.78 -9.76
C PHE A 140 -1.13 7.79 -10.84
N PHE A 141 -0.89 8.44 -11.98
CA PHE A 141 -1.81 8.37 -13.12
C PHE A 141 -1.79 7.00 -13.78
N GLN A 142 -0.63 6.33 -13.80
CA GLN A 142 -0.53 4.96 -14.29
C GLN A 142 -1.11 3.93 -13.32
N SER A 143 -1.34 4.27 -12.06
CA SER A 143 -1.96 3.39 -11.06
C SER A 143 -3.37 2.93 -11.46
N HIS A 144 -4.06 3.65 -12.36
CA HIS A 144 -5.31 3.18 -12.94
C HIS A 144 -5.13 1.93 -13.82
N GLN A 145 -3.92 1.67 -14.31
CA GLN A 145 -3.58 0.46 -15.05
C GLN A 145 -3.13 -0.67 -14.13
N GLN A 146 -2.28 -0.33 -13.14
CA GLN A 146 -1.78 -1.27 -12.15
C GLN A 146 -1.73 -0.59 -10.78
N ILE A 147 -2.75 -0.81 -9.98
CA ILE A 147 -2.93 -0.22 -8.64
C ILE A 147 -1.71 -0.41 -7.74
N MET A 148 -0.98 -1.51 -7.89
CA MET A 148 0.15 -1.89 -7.05
C MET A 148 1.35 -0.92 -7.09
N PHE A 149 1.49 -0.11 -8.14
CA PHE A 149 2.69 0.73 -8.32
C PHE A 149 2.86 1.81 -7.25
N VAL A 150 1.78 2.32 -6.71
CA VAL A 150 1.82 3.48 -5.80
C VAL A 150 1.45 3.13 -4.36
N GLU A 151 0.94 1.94 -4.12
CA GLU A 151 0.44 1.54 -2.81
C GLU A 151 1.53 1.40 -1.75
N ILE A 152 2.79 1.28 -2.15
CA ILE A 152 3.94 1.20 -1.26
C ILE A 152 4.39 2.57 -0.72
N LEU A 153 4.11 3.66 -1.45
CA LEU A 153 4.62 4.99 -1.13
C LEU A 153 4.18 5.55 0.23
N PRO A 154 2.92 5.38 0.69
CA PRO A 154 2.57 5.82 2.04
C PRO A 154 3.37 5.10 3.13
N PHE A 155 3.66 3.82 2.96
CA PHE A 155 4.49 3.06 3.92
C PHE A 155 5.95 3.53 3.89
N LEU A 156 6.47 3.89 2.71
CA LEU A 156 7.80 4.47 2.56
C LEU A 156 7.92 5.81 3.30
N PHE A 157 7.02 6.77 3.04
CA PHE A 157 7.06 8.07 3.72
C PHE A 157 6.79 7.97 5.23
N LEU A 158 5.91 7.06 5.64
CA LEU A 158 5.71 6.78 7.06
C LEU A 158 6.99 6.23 7.70
N SER A 159 7.71 5.33 7.02
CA SER A 159 8.99 4.79 7.50
C SER A 159 10.04 5.88 7.63
N PHE A 160 10.15 6.82 6.69
CA PHE A 160 11.04 7.98 6.83
C PHE A 160 10.72 8.82 8.09
N ILE A 161 9.44 9.07 8.33
CA ILE A 161 9.00 9.79 9.53
C ILE A 161 9.36 9.02 10.81
N LEU A 162 9.24 7.70 10.79
CA LEU A 162 9.58 6.85 11.93
C LEU A 162 11.09 6.82 12.21
N ILE A 163 11.92 6.78 11.16
CA ILE A 163 13.38 6.89 11.26
C ILE A 163 13.74 8.24 11.90
N ASP A 164 13.25 9.35 11.35
CA ASP A 164 13.51 10.70 11.84
C ASP A 164 13.10 10.91 13.31
N LYS A 165 12.07 10.18 13.76
CA LYS A 165 11.59 10.20 15.15
C LYS A 165 12.21 9.16 16.06
N ASN A 166 13.21 8.43 15.59
CA ASN A 166 13.87 7.34 16.31
C ASN A 166 12.89 6.23 16.78
N LYS A 167 11.85 5.94 15.97
CA LYS A 167 10.82 4.92 16.23
C LYS A 167 10.93 3.73 15.27
N ARG A 168 12.16 3.24 15.05
CA ARG A 168 12.48 2.22 14.04
C ARG A 168 11.74 0.90 14.23
N GLN A 169 11.38 0.53 15.45
CA GLN A 169 10.62 -0.71 15.73
C GLN A 169 9.29 -0.79 14.95
N TRP A 170 8.68 0.36 14.62
CA TRP A 170 7.43 0.41 13.85
C TRP A 170 7.62 0.22 12.34
N ILE A 171 8.87 0.24 11.85
CA ILE A 171 9.17 -0.03 10.43
C ILE A 171 8.79 -1.47 10.09
N SER A 172 8.88 -2.41 11.04
CA SER A 172 8.44 -3.79 10.86
C SER A 172 6.99 -3.88 10.35
N LEU A 173 6.09 -3.07 10.93
CA LEU A 173 4.70 -3.01 10.48
C LEU A 173 4.59 -2.42 9.07
N CYS A 174 5.35 -1.37 8.76
CA CYS A 174 5.35 -0.77 7.41
C CYS A 174 5.84 -1.77 6.35
N ILE A 175 6.88 -2.54 6.64
CA ILE A 175 7.41 -3.58 5.73
C ILE A 175 6.41 -4.72 5.58
N CYS A 176 5.82 -5.21 6.68
CA CYS A 176 4.78 -6.24 6.64
C CYS A 176 3.60 -5.81 5.74
N MET A 177 3.09 -4.60 5.95
CA MET A 177 2.00 -4.05 5.12
C MET A 177 2.42 -3.86 3.67
N ALA A 178 3.63 -3.37 3.41
CA ALA A 178 4.15 -3.22 2.05
C ALA A 178 4.22 -4.58 1.31
N LEU A 179 4.64 -5.64 2.00
CA LEU A 179 4.67 -7.00 1.44
C LEU A 179 3.28 -7.55 1.12
N PHE A 180 2.27 -7.29 1.95
CA PHE A 180 0.88 -7.67 1.66
C PHE A 180 0.28 -6.93 0.48
N HIS A 181 0.77 -5.71 0.19
CA HIS A 181 0.32 -4.95 -0.97
C HIS A 181 1.08 -5.33 -2.23
N ASN A 182 2.40 -5.40 -2.13
CA ASN A 182 3.24 -5.70 -3.28
C ASN A 182 4.63 -6.17 -2.88
N TYR A 183 4.83 -7.47 -2.81
CA TYR A 183 6.12 -8.05 -2.52
C TYR A 183 7.19 -7.73 -3.58
N PHE A 184 6.78 -7.42 -4.83
CA PHE A 184 7.70 -7.15 -5.92
C PHE A 184 8.42 -5.80 -5.76
N TYR A 185 7.72 -4.75 -5.31
CA TYR A 185 8.33 -3.43 -5.10
C TYR A 185 8.89 -3.21 -3.69
N THR A 186 8.53 -4.05 -2.74
CA THR A 186 9.03 -3.94 -1.35
C THR A 186 10.55 -4.02 -1.24
N PRO A 187 11.29 -4.85 -2.01
CA PRO A 187 12.76 -4.83 -1.99
C PRO A 187 13.35 -3.46 -2.34
N GLY A 188 12.75 -2.76 -3.31
CA GLY A 188 13.14 -1.38 -3.64
C GLY A 188 12.92 -0.42 -2.47
N MET A 189 11.78 -0.52 -1.79
CA MET A 189 11.52 0.25 -0.57
C MET A 189 12.55 -0.05 0.52
N ILE A 190 12.88 -1.32 0.75
CA ILE A 190 13.89 -1.74 1.74
C ILE A 190 15.25 -1.10 1.42
N LEU A 191 15.68 -1.17 0.16
CA LEU A 191 16.95 -0.56 -0.26
C LEU A 191 16.96 0.95 0.01
N ILE A 192 15.89 1.66 -0.32
CA ILE A 192 15.76 3.10 -0.07
C ILE A 192 15.83 3.39 1.44
N LEU A 193 15.19 2.58 2.28
CA LEU A 193 15.22 2.76 3.73
C LEU A 193 16.61 2.51 4.33
N LEU A 194 17.33 1.50 3.84
CA LEU A 194 18.71 1.23 4.25
C LEU A 194 19.64 2.41 3.90
N LEU A 195 19.52 2.94 2.68
CA LEU A 195 20.32 4.10 2.24
C LEU A 195 19.95 5.36 3.04
N TYR A 196 18.66 5.57 3.30
CA TYR A 196 18.19 6.72 4.06
C TYR A 196 18.67 6.72 5.52
N ASP A 197 18.63 5.56 6.19
CA ASP A 197 19.08 5.43 7.57
C ASP A 197 20.61 5.53 7.67
N TYR A 198 21.35 5.00 6.67
CA TYR A 198 22.80 5.12 6.59
C TYR A 198 23.23 6.59 6.47
N ASP A 199 22.57 7.40 5.64
CA ASP A 199 22.83 8.83 5.50
C ASP A 199 22.62 9.62 6.81
N GLN A 200 21.80 9.11 7.72
CA GLN A 200 21.57 9.69 9.06
C GLN A 200 22.66 9.29 10.08
N ASN A 201 23.79 8.68 9.66
CA ASN A 201 24.87 8.17 10.52
C ASN A 201 24.43 7.14 11.58
N HIS A 202 23.43 6.33 11.27
CA HIS A 202 22.99 5.24 12.14
C HIS A 202 23.65 3.90 11.77
N THR A 203 23.63 2.97 12.72
CA THR A 203 24.13 1.62 12.48
C THR A 203 23.12 0.84 11.62
N ILE A 204 23.55 0.21 10.54
CA ILE A 204 22.68 -0.61 9.67
C ILE A 204 21.86 -1.62 10.48
N LYS A 205 22.39 -2.12 11.59
CA LYS A 205 21.68 -3.05 12.50
C LYS A 205 20.37 -2.49 13.05
N ASP A 206 20.30 -1.17 13.30
CA ASP A 206 19.15 -0.52 13.91
C ASP A 206 17.91 -0.54 13.01
N ILE A 207 18.10 -0.61 11.69
CA ILE A 207 17.02 -0.72 10.72
C ILE A 207 16.86 -2.14 10.17
N LEU A 208 17.93 -2.91 10.08
CA LEU A 208 17.89 -4.27 9.54
C LEU A 208 17.00 -5.19 10.38
N ILE A 209 17.09 -5.09 11.73
CA ILE A 209 16.28 -5.90 12.64
C ILE A 209 14.77 -5.64 12.42
N PRO A 210 14.25 -4.41 12.46
CA PRO A 210 12.86 -4.15 12.13
C PRO A 210 12.41 -4.63 10.75
N ILE A 211 13.30 -4.53 9.72
CA ILE A 211 13.01 -5.04 8.38
C ILE A 211 12.82 -6.56 8.41
N LEU A 212 13.76 -7.30 9.02
CA LEU A 212 13.67 -8.75 9.12
C LEU A 212 12.45 -9.22 9.92
N ILE A 213 12.11 -8.52 11.01
CA ILE A 213 10.87 -8.77 11.76
C ILE A 213 9.64 -8.56 10.85
N GLY A 214 9.58 -7.47 10.10
CA GLY A 214 8.46 -7.19 9.21
C GLY A 214 8.32 -8.23 8.10
N MET A 215 9.43 -8.69 7.53
CA MET A 215 9.44 -9.79 6.57
C MET A 215 8.96 -11.10 7.21
N GLY A 216 9.43 -11.42 8.44
CA GLY A 216 8.99 -12.60 9.18
C GLY A 216 7.50 -12.56 9.51
N MET A 217 6.94 -11.41 9.89
CA MET A 217 5.50 -11.24 10.13
C MET A 217 4.68 -11.51 8.86
N ALA A 218 5.13 -11.03 7.71
CA ALA A 218 4.43 -11.24 6.46
C ALA A 218 4.53 -12.71 6.00
N THR A 219 5.69 -13.35 6.14
CA THR A 219 5.87 -14.76 5.76
C THR A 219 5.06 -15.69 6.65
N ASN A 220 5.05 -15.48 7.97
CA ASN A 220 4.23 -16.27 8.88
C ASN A 220 2.75 -16.09 8.57
N GLY A 221 2.28 -14.86 8.32
CA GLY A 221 0.90 -14.63 7.88
C GLY A 221 0.53 -15.37 6.59
N ILE A 222 1.49 -15.63 5.69
CA ILE A 222 1.27 -16.37 4.45
C ILE A 222 1.36 -17.90 4.66
N PHE A 223 2.19 -18.38 5.58
CA PHE A 223 2.49 -19.80 5.76
C PHE A 223 1.71 -20.50 6.89
N ASP A 224 1.40 -19.79 8.01
CA ASP A 224 0.72 -20.39 9.16
C ASP A 224 -0.77 -20.66 8.93
N PHE A 225 -1.41 -20.03 7.93
CA PHE A 225 -2.77 -20.37 7.52
C PHE A 225 -2.92 -21.78 6.91
N LYS A 226 -1.83 -22.55 6.84
CA LYS A 226 -1.82 -23.90 6.24
C LYS A 226 -2.08 -25.03 7.25
N GLN A 227 -2.17 -24.75 8.55
CA GLN A 227 -2.25 -25.77 9.60
C GLN A 227 -3.55 -25.77 10.43
N SER A 228 -4.47 -24.89 10.15
CA SER A 228 -5.79 -24.84 10.77
C SER A 228 -6.91 -25.24 9.80
#